data_e8245c596c46fe75584ef2aa089c582c
#
_entry.id   e8245c596c46fe75584ef2aa089c582c
#
_cell.length_a   1.000
_cell.length_b   1.000
_cell.length_c   1.000
_cell.angle_alpha   90.00
_cell.angle_beta   90.00
_cell.angle_gamma   90.00
#
_symmetry.space_group_name_H-M   'P 1'
#
loop_
_entity.id
_entity.type
_entity.pdbx_description
1 polymer ?
#
loop_
_entity_poly.entity_id
_entity_poly.type
_entity_poly.pdbx_seq_one_letter_code
_entity_poly.pdbx_strand_id
1 'polypeptide(L)'
;MYIINGLLHRLGLPASPPSVNHSQHRGRRSAVHSMARNRYVDDIININVGGKRYTVRRTDLVADPRSKLAEWFKPNSVKAMATDKGGNFYLDRDAKTFRHILCYLRLKKEKFVPSLALPSKPDDLAKLVGECEALNLNELKELAIEMLQKYQRTEEQHFVTSFVQVALRDFETWQFEREKEILPLPSKKKSSAGTNRDGANAPYDDWDNI
;
A
#
# COMPACT_ATOMS: atom_id res chain seq x y z
N MET A 1 14.01 -39.60 67.75
CA MET A 1 12.75 -39.28 67.06
C MET A 1 11.52 -39.45 67.96
N TYR A 2 11.68 -39.55 69.30
CA TYR A 2 10.61 -39.79 70.27
C TYR A 2 10.33 -38.60 71.23
N ILE A 3 11.04 -37.47 71.07
CA ILE A 3 10.92 -36.32 71.97
C ILE A 3 9.96 -35.27 71.47
N ILE A 4 9.58 -35.29 70.21
CA ILE A 4 8.70 -34.25 69.59
C ILE A 4 7.23 -34.55 69.79
N ASN A 5 6.82 -35.79 69.93
CA ASN A 5 5.40 -36.15 70.12
C ASN A 5 4.88 -35.86 71.58
N GLY A 6 5.73 -35.72 72.56
CA GLY A 6 5.32 -35.42 73.94
C GLY A 6 4.99 -33.90 74.17
N LEU A 7 5.48 -33.03 73.32
CA LEU A 7 5.26 -31.57 73.45
C LEU A 7 3.95 -31.10 72.84
N LEU A 8 3.48 -31.79 71.82
CA LEU A 8 2.22 -31.44 71.12
C LEU A 8 0.96 -31.74 71.95
N HIS A 9 1.03 -32.76 72.84
CA HIS A 9 -0.09 -33.11 73.72
C HIS A 9 -0.31 -32.09 74.87
N ARG A 10 0.67 -31.25 75.20
CA ARG A 10 0.56 -30.24 76.23
C ARG A 10 0.00 -28.93 75.73
N LEU A 11 -0.10 -28.73 74.45
CA LEU A 11 -0.59 -27.46 73.85
C LEU A 11 -2.01 -27.54 73.29
N GLY A 12 -2.77 -28.65 73.58
CA GLY A 12 -4.20 -28.73 73.22
C GLY A 12 -4.49 -28.68 71.72
N LEU A 13 -3.51 -28.98 70.86
CA LEU A 13 -3.70 -28.99 69.40
C LEU A 13 -4.16 -30.40 68.98
N PRO A 14 -5.24 -30.51 68.19
CA PRO A 14 -5.75 -31.79 67.72
C PRO A 14 -4.73 -32.48 66.81
N ALA A 15 -4.40 -33.72 67.13
CA ALA A 15 -3.59 -34.59 66.34
C ALA A 15 -4.32 -34.96 65.04
N SER A 16 -3.83 -34.50 63.94
CA SER A 16 -4.14 -34.91 62.55
C SER A 16 -5.57 -34.58 62.04
N PRO A 17 -5.74 -33.76 61.03
CA PRO A 17 -7.00 -33.63 60.34
C PRO A 17 -7.32 -34.90 59.53
N PRO A 18 -8.60 -35.27 59.40
CA PRO A 18 -9.00 -36.44 58.64
C PRO A 18 -8.55 -36.36 57.19
N SER A 19 -8.09 -37.48 56.65
CA SER A 19 -7.69 -37.65 55.27
C SER A 19 -8.84 -37.29 54.32
N VAL A 20 -8.80 -36.11 53.76
CA VAL A 20 -9.76 -35.68 52.73
C VAL A 20 -9.40 -36.36 51.42
N ASN A 21 -10.32 -37.16 50.88
CA ASN A 21 -10.21 -37.85 49.60
C ASN A 21 -9.83 -36.85 48.48
N HIS A 22 -8.64 -37.04 47.92
CA HIS A 22 -8.04 -36.21 46.88
C HIS A 22 -8.67 -36.35 45.48
N SER A 23 -9.76 -37.10 45.34
CA SER A 23 -10.38 -37.38 44.03
C SER A 23 -11.34 -36.35 43.48
N GLN A 24 -11.82 -35.39 44.29
CA GLN A 24 -12.81 -34.41 43.82
C GLN A 24 -12.23 -33.02 43.41
N HIS A 25 -10.95 -32.76 43.64
CA HIS A 25 -10.38 -31.45 43.31
C HIS A 25 -9.66 -31.40 41.92
N ARG A 26 -9.53 -32.53 41.21
CA ARG A 26 -8.88 -32.52 39.88
C ARG A 26 -9.75 -31.90 38.78
N GLY A 27 -11.07 -31.99 38.88
CA GLY A 27 -11.99 -31.44 37.86
C GLY A 27 -12.13 -29.92 37.89
N ARG A 28 -12.08 -29.28 39.06
CA ARG A 28 -12.25 -27.84 39.20
C ARG A 28 -11.00 -27.04 38.84
N ARG A 29 -9.79 -27.58 39.07
CA ARG A 29 -8.55 -26.88 38.70
C ARG A 29 -8.32 -26.85 37.20
N SER A 30 -8.73 -27.88 36.45
CA SER A 30 -8.62 -27.90 35.01
C SER A 30 -9.58 -26.92 34.31
N ALA A 31 -10.81 -26.75 34.83
CA ALA A 31 -11.80 -25.82 34.27
C ALA A 31 -11.39 -24.35 34.48
N VAL A 32 -10.90 -24.01 35.67
CA VAL A 32 -10.42 -22.64 35.97
C VAL A 32 -9.12 -22.33 35.18
N HIS A 33 -8.25 -23.33 34.99
CA HIS A 33 -7.02 -23.16 34.23
C HIS A 33 -7.28 -23.05 32.72
N SER A 34 -8.31 -23.72 32.18
CA SER A 34 -8.71 -23.58 30.78
C SER A 34 -9.36 -22.22 30.50
N MET A 35 -10.17 -21.69 31.44
CA MET A 35 -10.74 -20.36 31.32
C MET A 35 -9.70 -19.22 31.46
N ALA A 36 -8.68 -19.40 32.28
CA ALA A 36 -7.59 -18.45 32.43
C ALA A 36 -6.66 -18.42 31.21
N ARG A 37 -6.46 -19.57 30.53
CA ARG A 37 -5.68 -19.63 29.29
C ARG A 37 -6.32 -18.86 28.14
N ASN A 38 -7.64 -18.77 28.12
CA ASN A 38 -8.36 -18.07 27.03
C ASN A 38 -8.30 -16.54 27.14
N ARG A 39 -7.76 -15.99 28.22
CA ARG A 39 -7.64 -14.53 28.40
C ARG A 39 -6.36 -13.91 27.84
N TYR A 40 -5.33 -14.69 27.56
CA TYR A 40 -4.00 -14.18 27.22
C TYR A 40 -3.33 -14.82 26.00
N VAL A 41 -3.93 -15.81 25.38
CA VAL A 41 -3.42 -16.41 24.14
C VAL A 41 -4.09 -15.73 22.96
N ASP A 42 -3.34 -14.91 22.26
CA ASP A 42 -3.76 -14.30 21.00
C ASP A 42 -3.98 -15.42 19.98
N ASP A 43 -5.23 -15.67 19.61
CA ASP A 43 -5.58 -16.73 18.66
C ASP A 43 -4.89 -16.50 17.34
N ILE A 44 -4.08 -17.46 16.91
CA ILE A 44 -3.53 -17.52 15.56
C ILE A 44 -4.56 -18.20 14.68
N ILE A 45 -4.97 -17.53 13.61
CA ILE A 45 -5.95 -18.03 12.65
C ILE A 45 -5.36 -18.07 11.24
N ASN A 46 -5.84 -19.03 10.46
CA ASN A 46 -5.49 -19.16 9.06
C ASN A 46 -6.65 -18.66 8.20
N ILE A 47 -6.33 -17.77 7.26
CA ILE A 47 -7.28 -17.18 6.32
C ILE A 47 -6.79 -17.49 4.92
N ASN A 48 -7.67 -18.00 4.08
CA ASN A 48 -7.46 -18.17 2.65
C ASN A 48 -8.10 -16.97 1.92
N VAL A 49 -7.28 -16.13 1.34
CA VAL A 49 -7.71 -14.94 0.59
C VAL A 49 -7.46 -15.17 -0.89
N GLY A 50 -8.50 -15.36 -1.67
CA GLY A 50 -8.39 -15.60 -3.10
C GLY A 50 -7.42 -16.72 -3.48
N GLY A 51 -7.35 -17.79 -2.67
CA GLY A 51 -6.45 -18.92 -2.88
C GLY A 51 -5.10 -18.83 -2.16
N LYS A 52 -4.72 -17.66 -1.63
CA LYS A 52 -3.48 -17.48 -0.86
C LYS A 52 -3.74 -17.57 0.63
N ARG A 53 -2.98 -18.38 1.33
CA ARG A 53 -3.09 -18.56 2.78
C ARG A 53 -2.27 -17.52 3.54
N TYR A 54 -2.89 -16.96 4.57
CA TYR A 54 -2.28 -16.03 5.53
C TYR A 54 -2.49 -16.56 6.94
N THR A 55 -1.42 -16.59 7.72
CA THR A 55 -1.47 -16.90 9.15
C THR A 55 -1.36 -15.58 9.91
N VAL A 56 -2.37 -15.24 10.68
CA VAL A 56 -2.51 -13.93 11.33
C VAL A 56 -3.00 -14.09 12.75
N ARG A 57 -2.74 -13.09 13.60
CA ARG A 57 -3.33 -13.02 14.93
C ARG A 57 -4.74 -12.42 14.81
N ARG A 58 -5.69 -12.95 15.56
CA ARG A 58 -7.04 -12.40 15.63
C ARG A 58 -7.03 -10.92 16.02
N THR A 59 -6.17 -10.54 16.98
CA THR A 59 -6.01 -9.16 17.42
C THR A 59 -5.56 -8.21 16.33
N ASP A 60 -4.81 -8.67 15.33
CA ASP A 60 -4.43 -7.86 14.18
C ASP A 60 -5.64 -7.53 13.30
N LEU A 61 -6.52 -8.51 13.06
CA LEU A 61 -7.71 -8.33 12.23
C LEU A 61 -8.75 -7.41 12.84
N VAL A 62 -8.78 -7.29 14.16
CA VAL A 62 -9.72 -6.42 14.89
C VAL A 62 -9.11 -5.06 15.26
N ALA A 63 -7.90 -4.77 14.77
CA ALA A 63 -7.18 -3.53 15.09
C ALA A 63 -7.91 -2.27 14.59
N ASP A 64 -8.71 -2.38 13.52
CA ASP A 64 -9.63 -1.33 13.10
C ASP A 64 -11.07 -1.72 13.46
N PRO A 65 -11.64 -1.14 14.55
CA PRO A 65 -12.94 -1.55 15.07
C PRO A 65 -14.11 -1.31 14.11
N ARG A 66 -13.94 -0.38 13.13
CA ARG A 66 -14.98 -0.01 12.17
C ARG A 66 -14.96 -0.91 10.92
N SER A 67 -13.91 -1.70 10.76
CA SER A 67 -13.76 -2.58 9.60
C SER A 67 -14.69 -3.79 9.65
N LYS A 68 -15.07 -4.29 8.47
CA LYS A 68 -15.77 -5.58 8.37
C LYS A 68 -14.93 -6.74 8.90
N LEU A 69 -13.61 -6.64 8.83
CA LEU A 69 -12.72 -7.64 9.42
C LEU A 69 -12.90 -7.70 10.94
N ALA A 70 -12.98 -6.55 11.60
CA ALA A 70 -13.25 -6.53 13.04
C ALA A 70 -14.62 -7.12 13.37
N GLU A 71 -15.65 -6.84 12.56
CA GLU A 71 -16.98 -7.42 12.74
C GLU A 71 -16.94 -8.95 12.65
N TRP A 72 -16.23 -9.50 11.66
CA TRP A 72 -16.18 -10.94 11.41
C TRP A 72 -15.33 -11.72 12.41
N PHE A 73 -14.21 -11.12 12.85
CA PHE A 73 -13.21 -11.80 13.66
C PHE A 73 -13.23 -11.43 15.14
N LYS A 74 -14.20 -10.62 15.61
CA LYS A 74 -14.39 -10.39 17.04
C LYS A 74 -14.65 -11.70 17.77
N PRO A 75 -14.16 -11.85 19.01
CA PRO A 75 -14.60 -12.93 19.88
C PRO A 75 -16.13 -12.89 20.00
N ASN A 76 -16.78 -14.02 19.85
CA ASN A 76 -18.24 -14.17 19.87
C ASN A 76 -18.99 -13.47 18.71
N SER A 77 -18.32 -13.31 17.55
CA SER A 77 -19.02 -12.86 16.34
C SER A 77 -20.13 -13.85 15.97
N VAL A 78 -21.32 -13.31 15.78
CA VAL A 78 -22.51 -14.10 15.37
C VAL A 78 -22.46 -14.43 13.88
N LYS A 79 -21.60 -13.74 13.11
CA LYS A 79 -21.54 -13.88 11.67
C LYS A 79 -20.73 -15.11 11.29
N ALA A 80 -21.40 -16.10 10.72
CA ALA A 80 -20.76 -17.25 10.14
C ALA A 80 -19.95 -16.83 8.90
N MET A 81 -18.66 -17.17 8.89
CA MET A 81 -17.79 -16.99 7.72
C MET A 81 -17.68 -18.29 6.94
N ALA A 82 -17.57 -18.17 5.62
CA ALA A 82 -17.24 -19.30 4.76
C ALA A 82 -15.87 -19.86 5.13
N THR A 83 -15.72 -21.19 5.01
CA THR A 83 -14.46 -21.88 5.19
C THR A 83 -14.09 -22.66 3.94
N ASP A 84 -12.80 -22.80 3.67
CA ASP A 84 -12.30 -23.66 2.60
C ASP A 84 -12.34 -25.15 3.02
N LYS A 85 -12.02 -26.04 2.08
CA LYS A 85 -11.99 -27.51 2.35
C LYS A 85 -11.00 -27.90 3.46
N GLY A 86 -10.04 -27.03 3.78
CA GLY A 86 -9.07 -27.22 4.86
C GLY A 86 -9.49 -26.62 6.19
N GLY A 87 -10.71 -26.08 6.29
CA GLY A 87 -11.24 -25.45 7.51
C GLY A 87 -10.68 -24.05 7.78
N ASN A 88 -9.98 -23.42 6.83
CA ASN A 88 -9.51 -22.06 6.97
C ASN A 88 -10.64 -21.07 6.59
N PHE A 89 -10.73 -19.93 7.24
CA PHE A 89 -11.65 -18.88 6.84
C PHE A 89 -11.37 -18.45 5.41
N TYR A 90 -12.41 -18.33 4.59
CA TYR A 90 -12.28 -17.98 3.19
C TYR A 90 -12.78 -16.56 2.93
N LEU A 91 -11.96 -15.77 2.26
CA LEU A 91 -12.25 -14.41 1.80
C LEU A 91 -12.04 -14.36 0.28
N ASP A 92 -13.11 -14.08 -0.45
CA ASP A 92 -13.03 -13.86 -1.90
C ASP A 92 -12.57 -12.43 -2.18
N ARG A 93 -11.26 -12.22 -2.07
CA ARG A 93 -10.59 -10.92 -2.25
C ARG A 93 -9.25 -11.08 -2.93
N ASP A 94 -8.69 -9.95 -3.44
CA ASP A 94 -7.36 -9.97 -4.03
C ASP A 94 -6.27 -10.19 -2.98
N ALA A 95 -5.60 -11.32 -3.10
CA ALA A 95 -4.56 -11.73 -2.15
C ALA A 95 -3.38 -10.75 -2.09
N LYS A 96 -2.99 -10.16 -3.23
CA LYS A 96 -1.86 -9.23 -3.31
C LYS A 96 -2.16 -7.96 -2.54
N THR A 97 -3.34 -7.39 -2.75
CA THR A 97 -3.79 -6.18 -2.07
C THR A 97 -4.05 -6.43 -0.58
N PHE A 98 -4.58 -7.60 -0.22
CA PHE A 98 -4.83 -7.96 1.18
C PHE A 98 -3.56 -7.98 2.05
N ARG A 99 -2.39 -8.25 1.47
CA ARG A 99 -1.12 -8.13 2.18
C ARG A 99 -0.87 -6.71 2.71
N HIS A 100 -1.23 -5.68 1.94
CA HIS A 100 -1.12 -4.27 2.35
C HIS A 100 -2.10 -3.94 3.48
N ILE A 101 -3.31 -4.49 3.40
CA ILE A 101 -4.31 -4.37 4.47
C ILE A 101 -3.80 -4.99 5.77
N LEU A 102 -3.21 -6.18 5.73
CA LEU A 102 -2.61 -6.81 6.92
C LEU A 102 -1.45 -5.99 7.48
N CYS A 103 -0.62 -5.41 6.61
CA CYS A 103 0.46 -4.52 7.04
C CYS A 103 -0.10 -3.30 7.77
N TYR A 104 -1.12 -2.63 7.21
CA TYR A 104 -1.81 -1.51 7.82
C TYR A 104 -2.39 -1.85 9.20
N LEU A 105 -3.11 -2.98 9.33
CA LEU A 105 -3.71 -3.38 10.59
C LEU A 105 -2.68 -3.63 11.69
N ARG A 106 -1.53 -4.22 11.34
CA ARG A 106 -0.40 -4.42 12.27
C ARG A 106 0.20 -3.09 12.71
N LEU A 107 0.48 -2.18 11.76
CA LEU A 107 0.99 -0.84 12.05
C LEU A 107 0.02 -0.05 12.94
N LYS A 108 -1.28 -0.11 12.64
CA LYS A 108 -2.32 0.54 13.45
C LYS A 108 -2.35 0.02 14.87
N LYS A 109 -2.28 -1.30 15.06
CA LYS A 109 -2.23 -1.93 16.38
C LYS A 109 -1.03 -1.47 17.19
N GLU A 110 0.13 -1.37 16.54
CA GLU A 110 1.39 -0.97 17.17
C GLU A 110 1.57 0.56 17.24
N LYS A 111 0.58 1.34 16.78
CA LYS A 111 0.59 2.81 16.73
C LYS A 111 1.74 3.40 15.89
N PHE A 112 2.17 2.66 14.88
CA PHE A 112 3.09 3.16 13.86
C PHE A 112 2.36 3.92 12.74
N VAL A 113 3.15 4.55 11.86
CA VAL A 113 2.65 5.36 10.75
C VAL A 113 1.94 4.48 9.71
N PRO A 114 0.62 4.62 9.50
CA PRO A 114 -0.16 3.73 8.62
C PRO A 114 0.24 3.82 7.14
N SER A 115 0.76 4.96 6.69
CA SER A 115 1.17 5.18 5.30
C SER A 115 2.30 4.25 4.84
N LEU A 116 3.06 3.64 5.76
CA LEU A 116 4.08 2.64 5.43
C LEU A 116 3.50 1.35 4.84
N ALA A 117 2.19 1.13 4.97
CA ALA A 117 1.49 -0.01 4.37
C ALA A 117 1.16 0.18 2.89
N LEU A 118 1.23 1.42 2.38
CA LEU A 118 0.82 1.75 1.02
C LEU A 118 1.75 1.13 -0.03
N PRO A 119 1.22 0.58 -1.13
CA PRO A 119 2.03 0.19 -2.27
C PRO A 119 2.61 1.41 -2.99
N SER A 120 3.75 1.20 -3.67
CA SER A 120 4.42 2.27 -4.41
C SER A 120 3.87 2.51 -5.82
N LYS A 121 3.07 1.58 -6.37
CA LYS A 121 2.54 1.68 -7.73
C LYS A 121 1.13 2.26 -7.74
N PRO A 122 0.80 3.19 -8.66
CA PRO A 122 -0.53 3.78 -8.76
C PRO A 122 -1.64 2.74 -8.97
N ASP A 123 -1.41 1.74 -9.81
CA ASP A 123 -2.40 0.67 -10.07
C ASP A 123 -2.69 -0.17 -8.82
N ASP A 124 -1.67 -0.49 -8.03
CA ASP A 124 -1.84 -1.24 -6.78
C ASP A 124 -2.53 -0.36 -5.71
N LEU A 125 -2.30 0.97 -5.72
CA LEU A 125 -3.04 1.92 -4.89
C LEU A 125 -4.52 1.98 -5.27
N ALA A 126 -4.84 2.05 -6.57
CA ALA A 126 -6.22 2.06 -7.03
C ALA A 126 -6.98 0.79 -6.62
N LYS A 127 -6.35 -0.39 -6.74
CA LYS A 127 -6.91 -1.65 -6.23
C LYS A 127 -7.11 -1.62 -4.72
N LEU A 128 -6.13 -1.06 -3.99
CA LEU A 128 -6.23 -0.93 -2.54
C LEU A 128 -7.41 -0.06 -2.11
N VAL A 129 -7.70 1.04 -2.82
CA VAL A 129 -8.88 1.88 -2.55
C VAL A 129 -10.17 1.07 -2.65
N GLY A 130 -10.34 0.27 -3.71
CA GLY A 130 -11.52 -0.59 -3.88
C GLY A 130 -11.65 -1.64 -2.78
N GLU A 131 -10.57 -2.29 -2.39
CA GLU A 131 -10.57 -3.27 -1.30
C GLU A 131 -10.85 -2.62 0.07
N CYS A 132 -10.31 -1.43 0.31
CA CYS A 132 -10.57 -0.67 1.54
C CYS A 132 -12.04 -0.28 1.66
N GLU A 133 -12.67 0.14 0.57
CA GLU A 133 -14.10 0.44 0.54
C GLU A 133 -14.94 -0.81 0.83
N ALA A 134 -14.63 -1.92 0.17
CA ALA A 134 -15.30 -3.19 0.40
C ALA A 134 -15.20 -3.68 1.85
N LEU A 135 -14.08 -3.42 2.54
CA LEU A 135 -13.80 -3.84 3.92
C LEU A 135 -14.08 -2.75 4.96
N ASN A 136 -14.54 -1.57 4.56
CA ASN A 136 -14.80 -0.41 5.43
C ASN A 136 -13.56 0.06 6.23
N LEU A 137 -12.41 0.17 5.54
CA LEU A 137 -11.14 0.65 6.07
C LEU A 137 -10.91 2.11 5.63
N ASN A 138 -11.69 3.03 6.20
CA ASN A 138 -11.76 4.42 5.72
C ASN A 138 -10.43 5.16 5.83
N GLU A 139 -9.69 5.01 6.93
CA GLU A 139 -8.40 5.67 7.12
C GLU A 139 -7.37 5.23 6.06
N LEU A 140 -7.27 3.93 5.79
CA LEU A 140 -6.36 3.41 4.75
C LEU A 140 -6.80 3.85 3.35
N LYS A 141 -8.13 3.92 3.10
CA LYS A 141 -8.69 4.42 1.85
C LYS A 141 -8.28 5.87 1.60
N GLU A 142 -8.44 6.74 2.60
CA GLU A 142 -8.08 8.16 2.49
C GLU A 142 -6.59 8.35 2.22
N LEU A 143 -5.72 7.62 2.92
CA LEU A 143 -4.28 7.64 2.68
C LEU A 143 -3.90 7.18 1.27
N ALA A 144 -4.56 6.14 0.76
CA ALA A 144 -4.32 5.66 -0.60
C ALA A 144 -4.78 6.66 -1.66
N ILE A 145 -5.93 7.32 -1.46
CA ILE A 145 -6.44 8.38 -2.35
C ILE A 145 -5.49 9.59 -2.36
N GLU A 146 -5.04 10.03 -1.18
CA GLU A 146 -4.08 11.14 -1.08
C GLU A 146 -2.79 10.85 -1.85
N MET A 147 -2.28 9.62 -1.73
CA MET A 147 -1.09 9.20 -2.47
C MET A 147 -1.32 9.18 -3.99
N LEU A 148 -2.48 8.68 -4.46
CA LEU A 148 -2.86 8.71 -5.88
C LEU A 148 -2.92 10.14 -6.43
N GLN A 149 -3.51 11.06 -5.68
CA GLN A 149 -3.56 12.48 -6.07
C GLN A 149 -2.16 13.11 -6.17
N LYS A 150 -1.23 12.73 -5.31
CA LYS A 150 0.17 13.17 -5.41
C LYS A 150 0.81 12.67 -6.70
N TYR A 151 0.58 11.40 -7.07
CA TYR A 151 1.08 10.85 -8.34
C TYR A 151 0.52 11.61 -9.54
N GLN A 152 -0.79 11.84 -9.61
CA GLN A 152 -1.42 12.59 -10.70
C GLN A 152 -0.83 13.99 -10.85
N ARG A 153 -0.70 14.74 -9.76
CA ARG A 153 -0.08 16.08 -9.79
C ARG A 153 1.36 16.04 -10.30
N THR A 154 2.12 15.03 -9.92
CA THR A 154 3.51 14.89 -10.37
C THR A 154 3.57 14.59 -11.86
N GLU A 155 2.72 13.73 -12.39
CA GLU A 155 2.64 13.42 -13.82
C GLU A 155 2.19 14.64 -14.64
N GLU A 156 1.17 15.38 -14.18
CA GLU A 156 0.71 16.61 -14.80
C GLU A 156 1.83 17.67 -14.83
N GLN A 157 2.56 17.86 -13.74
CA GLN A 157 3.70 18.77 -13.68
C GLN A 157 4.81 18.35 -14.64
N HIS A 158 5.13 17.07 -14.74
CA HIS A 158 6.10 16.55 -15.69
C HIS A 158 5.69 16.77 -17.14
N PHE A 159 4.42 16.55 -17.46
CA PHE A 159 3.86 16.79 -18.78
C PHE A 159 3.96 18.27 -19.16
N VAL A 160 3.49 19.17 -18.29
CA VAL A 160 3.54 20.63 -18.52
C VAL A 160 4.98 21.10 -18.69
N THR A 161 5.90 20.66 -17.83
CA THR A 161 7.32 21.03 -17.91
C THR A 161 7.95 20.55 -19.21
N SER A 162 7.68 19.31 -19.62
CA SER A 162 8.18 18.76 -20.87
C SER A 162 7.64 19.51 -22.10
N PHE A 163 6.34 19.81 -22.09
CA PHE A 163 5.68 20.56 -23.15
C PHE A 163 6.26 21.96 -23.30
N VAL A 164 6.42 22.68 -22.19
CA VAL A 164 7.02 24.02 -22.19
C VAL A 164 8.46 23.98 -22.69
N GLN A 165 9.26 23.00 -22.29
CA GLN A 165 10.64 22.87 -22.76
C GLN A 165 10.71 22.62 -24.26
N VAL A 166 9.83 21.78 -24.83
CA VAL A 166 9.75 21.56 -26.28
C VAL A 166 9.34 22.84 -26.99
N ALA A 167 8.29 23.51 -26.53
CA ALA A 167 7.82 24.76 -27.14
C ALA A 167 8.87 25.90 -27.11
N LEU A 168 9.63 26.00 -26.02
CA LEU A 168 10.73 26.98 -25.93
C LEU A 168 11.86 26.66 -26.93
N ARG A 169 12.22 25.40 -27.08
CA ARG A 169 13.25 24.96 -28.06
C ARG A 169 12.81 25.27 -29.49
N ASP A 170 11.55 25.00 -29.82
CA ASP A 170 11.00 25.27 -31.15
C ASP A 170 10.96 26.78 -31.43
N PHE A 171 10.66 27.59 -30.42
CA PHE A 171 10.69 29.04 -30.52
C PHE A 171 12.09 29.61 -30.72
N GLU A 172 13.10 29.10 -30.02
CA GLU A 172 14.51 29.50 -30.20
C GLU A 172 15.03 29.13 -31.60
N THR A 173 14.70 27.95 -32.12
CA THR A 173 15.05 27.54 -33.47
C THR A 173 14.40 28.43 -34.52
N TRP A 174 13.13 28.77 -34.34
CA TRP A 174 12.41 29.68 -35.25
C TRP A 174 12.98 31.11 -35.23
N GLN A 175 13.38 31.64 -34.08
CA GLN A 175 14.05 32.93 -33.98
C GLN A 175 15.40 32.92 -34.72
N PHE A 176 16.17 31.90 -34.54
CA PHE A 176 17.49 31.72 -35.19
C PHE A 176 17.38 31.64 -36.71
N GLU A 177 16.37 30.99 -37.25
CA GLU A 177 16.12 30.92 -38.68
C GLU A 177 15.66 32.26 -39.20
N ARG A 178 14.82 33.00 -38.48
CA ARG A 178 14.39 34.33 -38.85
C ARG A 178 15.53 35.35 -38.86
N GLU A 179 16.47 35.29 -37.94
CA GLU A 179 17.65 36.14 -37.93
C GLU A 179 18.57 35.90 -39.13
N LYS A 180 18.68 34.65 -39.62
CA LYS A 180 19.39 34.31 -40.84
C LYS A 180 18.76 34.91 -42.10
N GLU A 181 17.44 34.99 -42.18
CA GLU A 181 16.73 35.61 -43.30
C GLU A 181 16.88 37.14 -43.35
N ILE A 182 17.08 37.78 -42.19
CA ILE A 182 17.19 39.24 -42.05
C ILE A 182 18.64 39.71 -42.36
N LEU A 183 19.65 38.83 -42.42
CA LEU A 183 21.00 39.21 -42.82
C LEU A 183 20.97 39.77 -44.24
N PRO A 184 21.39 41.04 -44.51
CA PRO A 184 21.37 41.63 -45.84
C PRO A 184 22.23 40.84 -46.76
N LEU A 185 21.72 40.49 -47.94
CA LEU A 185 22.44 39.92 -49.03
C LEU A 185 23.76 40.68 -49.23
N PRO A 186 24.91 39.97 -49.42
CA PRO A 186 26.20 40.62 -49.64
C PRO A 186 26.04 41.57 -50.84
N SER A 187 26.24 42.85 -50.62
CA SER A 187 26.20 43.87 -51.66
C SER A 187 27.14 43.48 -52.81
N LYS A 188 26.59 43.25 -54.01
CA LYS A 188 27.37 43.04 -55.22
C LYS A 188 28.35 44.19 -55.34
N LYS A 189 29.65 43.93 -55.20
CA LYS A 189 30.71 44.88 -55.52
C LYS A 189 30.52 45.31 -56.97
N LYS A 190 30.23 46.57 -57.22
CA LYS A 190 30.27 47.18 -58.53
C LYS A 190 31.69 47.09 -59.00
N SER A 191 31.99 46.15 -59.94
CA SER A 191 33.19 46.19 -60.70
C SER A 191 33.10 47.34 -61.71
N SER A 192 33.85 48.38 -61.48
CA SER A 192 34.03 49.51 -62.40
C SER A 192 34.80 49.10 -63.58
N ALA A 193 34.31 49.51 -64.72
CA ALA A 193 35.02 49.88 -65.93
C ALA A 193 35.66 48.83 -66.80
N GLY A 194 35.27 48.81 -68.02
CA GLY A 194 35.94 48.23 -69.22
C GLY A 194 35.03 48.38 -70.39
N THR A 195 35.03 49.56 -70.97
CA THR A 195 34.60 49.79 -72.39
C THR A 195 35.24 48.77 -73.29
N ASN A 196 34.43 48.04 -74.06
CA ASN A 196 34.69 47.92 -75.52
C ASN A 196 33.46 47.38 -76.26
N ARG A 197 33.21 48.01 -77.34
CA ARG A 197 32.26 47.76 -78.41
C ARG A 197 32.55 46.38 -79.02
N ASP A 198 31.53 45.71 -79.40
CA ASP A 198 31.19 45.28 -80.75
C ASP A 198 30.23 44.10 -80.73
N GLY A 199 29.17 44.26 -81.38
CA GLY A 199 28.40 43.55 -82.38
C GLY A 199 28.00 42.11 -82.10
N ALA A 200 26.78 41.91 -82.30
CA ALA A 200 26.10 40.86 -83.05
C ALA A 200 25.01 40.07 -82.30
N ASN A 201 23.83 40.37 -82.81
CA ASN A 201 22.70 39.44 -83.10
C ASN A 201 22.47 38.17 -82.24
N ALA A 202 21.32 38.22 -81.60
CA ALA A 202 20.16 37.35 -81.60
C ALA A 202 20.36 35.81 -81.52
N PRO A 203 19.40 34.96 -81.16
CA PRO A 203 17.95 35.18 -81.06
C PRO A 203 17.28 34.72 -79.73
N TYR A 204 16.00 35.06 -79.63
CA TYR A 204 15.00 34.53 -78.78
C TYR A 204 14.95 33.02 -78.78
N ASP A 205 14.76 32.44 -77.60
CA ASP A 205 14.02 31.21 -77.46
C ASP A 205 13.17 31.20 -76.20
N ASP A 206 11.95 31.07 -76.50
CA ASP A 206 10.72 30.95 -75.82
C ASP A 206 10.73 29.60 -75.06
N TRP A 207 10.47 29.60 -73.76
CA TRP A 207 9.98 28.42 -73.05
C TRP A 207 8.94 28.81 -72.00
N ASP A 208 7.74 29.08 -72.49
CA ASP A 208 6.51 28.76 -71.79
C ASP A 208 6.26 27.24 -71.94
N ASN A 209 5.77 26.64 -70.87
CA ASN A 209 5.19 25.32 -70.67
C ASN A 209 6.13 24.27 -70.04
N ILE A 210 5.92 23.98 -68.77
CA ILE A 210 5.13 22.86 -68.23
C ILE A 210 5.02 23.05 -66.74
#